data_dac12bf9e9faaacebf7edd2c85ae38f6
#
_entry.id   dac12bf9e9faaacebf7edd2c85ae38f6
#
_cell.length_a   1.000
_cell.length_b   1.000
_cell.length_c   1.000
_cell.angle_alpha   90.00
_cell.angle_beta   90.00
_cell.angle_gamma   90.00
#
_symmetry.space_group_name_H-M   'P 1'
#
loop_
_entity.id
_entity.type
_entity.pdbx_description
1 polymer ?
#
loop_
_entity_poly.entity_id
_entity_poly.type
_entity_poly.pdbx_seq_one_letter_code
_entity_poly.pdbx_strand_id
1 'polypeptide(L)'
;MRIARFNGGRIGIVVGDMLHDVTAVAGVDPAEWPPVGMVRVIARFTQLKDALVAAARSAPALSLADVRLETPVAWPNKIIAYPTDYRDHAAEMSASTHADVQGYFLKASSSLCGPSDAIELPDIPGREIHHECEIALVIGKQGRHIAAARAFDHVFGYACLLDITIRGKEERVMRKSFDTFTPVGPWIATADEIPDPADIKMRLWVNAEKRQEASTRDLIVNIPHMIEIASSASTLYPGDLIATGTPAGVGPLRAGDTVTIEVDNVGRMTLPVITAKAVANPVFGSPYEFKRATT
;
A
#
# COMPACT_ATOMS: atom_id res chain seq x y z
N MET A 1 9.89 3.42 14.42
CA MET A 1 9.93 1.94 14.59
C MET A 1 9.42 1.27 13.33
N ARG A 2 10.03 0.15 12.87
CA ARG A 2 9.57 -0.62 11.72
C ARG A 2 8.92 -1.91 12.18
N ILE A 3 7.63 -2.08 11.89
CA ILE A 3 6.81 -3.20 12.38
C ILE A 3 6.38 -4.05 11.21
N ALA A 4 6.79 -5.32 11.19
CA ALA A 4 6.49 -6.28 10.13
C ALA A 4 5.49 -7.35 10.60
N ARG A 5 4.77 -7.91 9.64
CA ARG A 5 4.07 -9.18 9.77
C ARG A 5 4.83 -10.24 8.98
N PHE A 6 5.03 -11.43 9.56
CA PHE A 6 5.89 -12.45 8.97
C PHE A 6 5.49 -13.88 9.38
N ASN A 7 5.93 -14.87 8.59
CA ASN A 7 5.84 -16.30 8.88
C ASN A 7 4.52 -16.78 9.47
N GLY A 8 3.41 -16.50 8.77
CA GLY A 8 2.08 -16.96 9.16
C GLY A 8 1.39 -16.07 10.20
N GLY A 9 1.59 -14.76 10.17
CA GLY A 9 0.83 -13.80 11.00
C GLY A 9 1.55 -13.32 12.25
N ARG A 10 2.82 -13.71 12.45
CA ARG A 10 3.65 -13.23 13.57
C ARG A 10 4.02 -11.77 13.39
N ILE A 11 4.30 -11.10 14.50
CA ILE A 11 4.67 -9.67 14.54
C ILE A 11 6.14 -9.55 14.90
N GLY A 12 6.88 -8.75 14.14
CA GLY A 12 8.30 -8.49 14.35
C GLY A 12 8.66 -7.00 14.31
N ILE A 13 9.71 -6.64 15.03
CA ILE A 13 10.35 -5.33 14.93
C ILE A 13 11.62 -5.49 14.09
N VAL A 14 11.74 -4.64 13.07
CA VAL A 14 12.88 -4.66 12.15
C VAL A 14 13.92 -3.61 12.59
N VAL A 15 15.17 -4.07 12.74
CA VAL A 15 16.34 -3.25 13.07
C VAL A 15 17.48 -3.62 12.13
N GLY A 16 17.87 -2.72 11.23
CA GLY A 16 18.80 -3.04 10.15
C GLY A 16 18.25 -4.17 9.28
N ASP A 17 19.04 -5.22 9.08
CA ASP A 17 18.68 -6.41 8.30
C ASP A 17 18.14 -7.56 9.16
N MET A 18 17.79 -7.27 10.41
CA MET A 18 17.33 -8.25 11.38
C MET A 18 15.88 -7.97 11.79
N LEU A 19 15.15 -9.05 12.06
CA LEU A 19 13.81 -9.03 12.59
C LEU A 19 13.79 -9.69 13.96
N HIS A 20 13.16 -9.03 14.93
CA HIS A 20 12.99 -9.51 16.31
C HIS A 20 11.52 -9.85 16.52
N ASP A 21 11.25 -11.11 16.84
CA ASP A 21 9.90 -11.58 17.08
C ASP A 21 9.33 -11.06 18.39
N VAL A 22 8.24 -10.32 18.31
CA VAL A 22 7.55 -9.74 19.45
C VAL A 22 6.09 -10.20 19.55
N THR A 23 5.72 -11.26 18.85
CA THR A 23 4.35 -11.77 18.71
C THR A 23 3.68 -11.97 20.07
N ALA A 24 4.36 -12.61 21.01
CA ALA A 24 3.83 -12.88 22.34
C ALA A 24 3.53 -11.57 23.13
N VAL A 25 4.45 -10.61 23.09
CA VAL A 25 4.29 -9.30 23.77
C VAL A 25 3.23 -8.46 23.08
N ALA A 26 3.13 -8.55 21.76
CA ALA A 26 2.07 -7.90 20.98
C ALA A 26 0.67 -8.47 21.31
N GLY A 27 0.60 -9.66 21.94
CA GLY A 27 -0.66 -10.34 22.26
C GLY A 27 -1.44 -10.75 21.01
N VAL A 28 -0.70 -11.19 19.97
CA VAL A 28 -1.29 -11.64 18.71
C VAL A 28 -1.33 -13.16 18.67
N ASP A 29 -2.48 -13.70 18.30
CA ASP A 29 -2.61 -15.09 17.88
C ASP A 29 -2.43 -15.17 16.36
N PRO A 30 -1.33 -15.76 15.86
CA PRO A 30 -1.11 -15.86 14.42
C PRO A 30 -2.15 -16.70 13.68
N ALA A 31 -2.83 -17.61 14.36
CA ALA A 31 -3.86 -18.48 13.79
C ALA A 31 -5.27 -17.86 13.80
N GLU A 32 -5.41 -16.66 14.34
CA GLU A 32 -6.72 -15.99 14.43
C GLU A 32 -7.30 -15.70 13.05
N TRP A 33 -8.60 -15.99 12.91
CA TRP A 33 -9.38 -15.64 11.73
C TRP A 33 -10.59 -14.76 12.11
N PRO A 34 -10.81 -13.61 11.47
CA PRO A 34 -9.96 -12.97 10.47
C PRO A 34 -8.62 -12.46 11.07
N PRO A 35 -7.54 -12.33 10.25
CA PRO A 35 -6.19 -12.00 10.73
C PRO A 35 -6.05 -10.51 11.11
N VAL A 36 -6.69 -10.10 12.21
CA VAL A 36 -6.74 -8.71 12.69
C VAL A 36 -5.64 -8.37 13.72
N GLY A 37 -4.69 -9.26 13.96
CA GLY A 37 -3.64 -9.09 14.95
C GLY A 37 -2.92 -7.75 14.86
N MET A 38 -2.45 -7.36 13.65
CA MET A 38 -1.79 -6.07 13.44
C MET A 38 -2.73 -4.88 13.70
N VAL A 39 -3.99 -4.96 13.33
CA VAL A 39 -5.00 -3.92 13.62
C VAL A 39 -5.11 -3.66 15.13
N ARG A 40 -5.10 -4.72 15.93
CA ARG A 40 -5.10 -4.62 17.42
C ARG A 40 -3.80 -4.03 17.96
N VAL A 41 -2.66 -4.39 17.38
CA VAL A 41 -1.36 -3.79 17.76
C VAL A 41 -1.39 -2.30 17.48
N ILE A 42 -1.85 -1.87 16.31
CA ILE A 42 -1.98 -0.46 15.94
C ILE A 42 -2.91 0.27 16.92
N ALA A 43 -4.10 -0.27 17.19
CA ALA A 43 -5.09 0.34 18.07
C ALA A 43 -4.59 0.53 19.52
N ARG A 44 -3.66 -0.32 19.95
CA ARG A 44 -3.11 -0.34 21.32
C ARG A 44 -1.65 0.12 21.38
N PHE A 45 -1.13 0.65 20.28
CA PHE A 45 0.31 0.89 20.13
C PHE A 45 0.90 1.76 21.24
N THR A 46 0.22 2.85 21.63
CA THR A 46 0.68 3.72 22.72
C THR A 46 0.92 2.94 24.02
N GLN A 47 0.13 1.92 24.28
CA GLN A 47 0.24 1.07 25.48
C GLN A 47 1.31 -0.02 25.32
N LEU A 48 1.56 -0.45 24.09
CA LEU A 48 2.45 -1.57 23.79
C LEU A 48 3.88 -1.11 23.43
N LYS A 49 4.10 0.14 23.02
CA LYS A 49 5.36 0.63 22.43
C LYS A 49 6.58 0.26 23.25
N ASP A 50 6.56 0.59 24.54
CA ASP A 50 7.74 0.35 25.42
C ASP A 50 8.00 -1.15 25.63
N ALA A 51 6.95 -1.94 25.78
CA ALA A 51 7.07 -3.39 25.92
C ALA A 51 7.59 -4.04 24.63
N LEU A 52 7.15 -3.58 23.44
CA LEU A 52 7.64 -4.04 22.15
C LEU A 52 9.13 -3.70 21.96
N VAL A 53 9.55 -2.48 22.34
CA VAL A 53 10.96 -2.07 22.29
C VAL A 53 11.82 -2.92 23.23
N ALA A 54 11.35 -3.16 24.46
CA ALA A 54 12.08 -4.00 25.42
C ALA A 54 12.18 -5.45 24.92
N ALA A 55 11.08 -6.01 24.39
CA ALA A 55 11.07 -7.36 23.83
C ALA A 55 12.03 -7.48 22.63
N ALA A 56 12.03 -6.53 21.71
CA ALA A 56 12.92 -6.56 20.55
C ALA A 56 14.41 -6.56 20.92
N ARG A 57 14.79 -5.93 22.05
CA ARG A 57 16.19 -5.93 22.53
C ARG A 57 16.65 -7.28 23.07
N SER A 58 15.73 -8.12 23.54
CA SER A 58 16.01 -9.41 24.17
C SER A 58 15.66 -10.61 23.28
N ALA A 59 14.80 -10.42 22.29
CA ALA A 59 14.40 -11.49 21.38
C ALA A 59 15.56 -11.90 20.46
N PRO A 60 15.70 -13.20 20.13
CA PRO A 60 16.64 -13.65 19.11
C PRO A 60 16.41 -12.89 17.79
N ALA A 61 17.50 -12.49 17.14
CA ALA A 61 17.46 -11.84 15.87
C ALA A 61 17.32 -12.90 14.75
N LEU A 62 16.37 -12.70 13.85
CA LEU A 62 16.19 -13.48 12.63
C LEU A 62 16.65 -12.63 11.44
N SER A 63 17.38 -13.20 10.51
CA SER A 63 17.74 -12.50 9.27
C SER A 63 16.47 -12.21 8.46
N LEU A 64 16.34 -11.01 7.91
CA LEU A 64 15.24 -10.69 6.98
C LEU A 64 15.24 -11.59 5.73
N ALA A 65 16.41 -12.13 5.35
CA ALA A 65 16.52 -13.05 4.23
C ALA A 65 15.91 -14.44 4.53
N ASP A 66 15.79 -14.81 5.82
CA ASP A 66 15.32 -16.13 6.27
C ASP A 66 13.85 -16.13 6.68
N VAL A 67 13.17 -14.98 6.61
CA VAL A 67 11.76 -14.86 6.97
C VAL A 67 10.90 -14.52 5.76
N ARG A 68 9.66 -15.04 5.74
CA ARG A 68 8.66 -14.65 4.77
C ARG A 68 7.92 -13.43 5.29
N LEU A 69 8.20 -12.26 4.73
CA LEU A 69 7.46 -11.05 5.04
C LEU A 69 6.07 -11.12 4.38
N GLU A 70 5.08 -10.62 5.09
CA GLU A 70 3.68 -10.61 4.66
C GLU A 70 3.15 -9.18 4.64
N THR A 71 1.99 -8.95 3.98
CA THR A 71 1.35 -7.64 4.07
C THR A 71 1.17 -7.24 5.54
N PRO A 72 1.65 -6.04 5.94
CA PRO A 72 1.68 -5.69 7.36
C PRO A 72 0.28 -5.64 7.98
N VAL A 73 -0.72 -5.15 7.24
CA VAL A 73 -2.12 -5.15 7.66
C VAL A 73 -2.90 -6.10 6.79
N ALA A 74 -3.13 -7.33 7.25
CA ALA A 74 -3.77 -8.37 6.45
C ALA A 74 -5.30 -8.20 6.31
N TRP A 75 -5.93 -7.51 7.26
CA TRP A 75 -7.38 -7.35 7.30
C TRP A 75 -7.78 -5.94 7.73
N PRO A 76 -7.50 -4.91 6.90
CA PRO A 76 -8.00 -3.57 7.16
C PRO A 76 -9.53 -3.55 7.04
N ASN A 77 -10.20 -2.66 7.76
CA ASN A 77 -11.63 -2.45 7.56
C ASN A 77 -11.91 -1.95 6.13
N LYS A 78 -11.04 -1.09 5.60
CA LYS A 78 -11.10 -0.62 4.21
C LYS A 78 -9.73 -0.19 3.68
N ILE A 79 -9.62 -0.18 2.35
CA ILE A 79 -8.53 0.41 1.59
C ILE A 79 -9.12 1.52 0.75
N ILE A 80 -8.73 2.74 1.04
CA ILE A 80 -9.12 3.96 0.32
C ILE A 80 -8.01 4.27 -0.69
N ALA A 81 -8.35 4.67 -1.91
CA ALA A 81 -7.37 5.06 -2.91
C ALA A 81 -7.80 6.33 -3.65
N TYR A 82 -6.85 7.26 -3.82
CA TYR A 82 -7.08 8.53 -4.47
C TYR A 82 -6.72 8.46 -5.95
N PRO A 83 -7.68 8.74 -6.86
CA PRO A 83 -7.42 8.68 -8.30
C PRO A 83 -6.75 9.95 -8.79
N THR A 84 -5.76 9.81 -9.69
CA THR A 84 -5.20 10.95 -10.45
C THR A 84 -4.76 12.11 -9.55
N ASP A 85 -3.96 11.81 -8.55
CA ASP A 85 -3.59 12.77 -7.50
C ASP A 85 -2.20 13.40 -7.69
N TYR A 86 -1.53 13.13 -8.81
CA TYR A 86 -0.32 13.82 -9.23
C TYR A 86 -0.55 14.55 -10.56
N ARG A 87 -0.06 15.82 -10.66
CA ARG A 87 -0.31 16.68 -11.83
C ARG A 87 0.26 16.10 -13.12
N ASP A 88 1.46 15.53 -13.05
CA ASP A 88 2.13 14.90 -14.19
C ASP A 88 1.38 13.65 -14.65
N HIS A 89 0.89 12.82 -13.73
CA HIS A 89 0.04 11.68 -14.06
C HIS A 89 -1.30 12.11 -14.66
N ALA A 90 -1.89 13.18 -14.13
CA ALA A 90 -3.11 13.74 -14.71
C ALA A 90 -2.90 14.17 -16.17
N ALA A 91 -1.78 14.80 -16.48
CA ALA A 91 -1.40 15.16 -17.85
C ALA A 91 -1.17 13.92 -18.72
N GLU A 92 -0.42 12.91 -18.21
CA GLU A 92 -0.17 11.63 -18.90
C GLU A 92 -1.47 10.92 -19.28
N MET A 93 -2.47 10.97 -18.40
CA MET A 93 -3.76 10.32 -18.60
C MET A 93 -4.79 11.17 -19.36
N SER A 94 -4.45 12.41 -19.75
CA SER A 94 -5.41 13.40 -20.28
C SER A 94 -6.68 13.51 -19.38
N ALA A 95 -6.48 13.45 -18.07
CA ALA A 95 -7.58 13.45 -17.13
C ALA A 95 -8.20 14.85 -17.02
N SER A 96 -9.51 14.94 -17.20
CA SER A 96 -10.27 16.18 -17.08
C SER A 96 -10.63 16.52 -15.63
N THR A 97 -10.50 15.56 -14.72
CA THR A 97 -10.80 15.70 -13.29
C THR A 97 -9.75 14.98 -12.45
N HIS A 98 -9.50 15.48 -11.24
CA HIS A 98 -8.49 15.00 -10.31
C HIS A 98 -9.12 14.56 -8.99
N ALA A 99 -8.31 14.10 -8.05
CA ALA A 99 -8.72 13.59 -6.75
C ALA A 99 -9.55 14.61 -5.94
N ASP A 100 -9.27 15.91 -6.06
CA ASP A 100 -9.99 17.01 -5.39
C ASP A 100 -11.47 17.09 -5.78
N VAL A 101 -11.82 16.65 -7.00
CA VAL A 101 -13.20 16.63 -7.50
C VAL A 101 -13.80 15.21 -7.45
N GLN A 102 -12.99 14.19 -7.76
CA GLN A 102 -13.45 12.79 -7.81
C GLN A 102 -13.60 12.15 -6.42
N GLY A 103 -12.92 12.70 -5.40
CA GLY A 103 -12.81 12.06 -4.10
C GLY A 103 -11.96 10.79 -4.17
N TYR A 104 -12.43 9.70 -3.58
CA TYR A 104 -11.71 8.44 -3.50
C TYR A 104 -12.58 7.25 -3.97
N PHE A 105 -11.92 6.12 -4.20
CA PHE A 105 -12.58 4.83 -4.38
C PHE A 105 -12.05 3.82 -3.36
N LEU A 106 -12.74 2.69 -3.22
CA LEU A 106 -12.31 1.60 -2.34
C LEU A 106 -11.67 0.48 -3.17
N LYS A 107 -10.70 -0.20 -2.59
CA LYS A 107 -10.17 -1.47 -3.08
C LYS A 107 -10.61 -2.59 -2.15
N ALA A 108 -10.88 -3.77 -2.71
CA ALA A 108 -11.20 -4.95 -1.89
C ALA A 108 -10.00 -5.33 -1.00
N SER A 109 -10.24 -5.62 0.28
CA SER A 109 -9.18 -6.07 1.20
C SER A 109 -8.52 -7.38 0.74
N SER A 110 -9.24 -8.22 -0.01
CA SER A 110 -8.72 -9.46 -0.61
C SER A 110 -7.65 -9.22 -1.69
N SER A 111 -7.54 -8.00 -2.22
CA SER A 111 -6.49 -7.66 -3.19
C SER A 111 -5.10 -7.47 -2.57
N LEU A 112 -5.01 -7.45 -1.23
CA LEU A 112 -3.74 -7.30 -0.52
C LEU A 112 -2.84 -8.51 -0.71
N CYS A 113 -1.57 -8.24 -0.93
CA CYS A 113 -0.50 -9.22 -0.83
C CYS A 113 0.75 -8.60 -0.19
N GLY A 114 1.68 -9.43 0.23
CA GLY A 114 2.88 -9.01 0.93
C GLY A 114 4.12 -8.96 0.03
N PRO A 115 5.25 -8.52 0.58
CA PRO A 115 6.50 -8.37 -0.19
C PRO A 115 7.13 -9.71 -0.63
N SER A 116 6.73 -10.82 0.00
CA SER A 116 7.19 -12.16 -0.41
C SER A 116 6.22 -12.90 -1.34
N ASP A 117 5.17 -12.22 -1.79
CA ASP A 117 4.20 -12.75 -2.76
C ASP A 117 4.60 -12.35 -4.19
N ALA A 118 3.88 -12.89 -5.17
CA ALA A 118 3.99 -12.47 -6.57
C ALA A 118 2.80 -11.56 -6.94
N ILE A 119 3.00 -10.70 -7.91
CA ILE A 119 1.90 -10.02 -8.60
C ILE A 119 1.39 -11.00 -9.67
N GLU A 120 0.14 -11.43 -9.54
CA GLU A 120 -0.49 -12.38 -10.45
C GLU A 120 -1.30 -11.64 -11.52
N LEU A 121 -0.89 -11.75 -12.77
CA LEU A 121 -1.59 -11.14 -13.88
C LEU A 121 -2.70 -12.07 -14.38
N PRO A 122 -4.00 -11.69 -14.26
CA PRO A 122 -5.08 -12.46 -14.85
C PRO A 122 -4.96 -12.45 -16.38
N ASP A 123 -5.34 -13.57 -17.01
CA ASP A 123 -5.40 -13.66 -18.46
C ASP A 123 -6.66 -12.93 -18.97
N ILE A 124 -6.46 -11.70 -19.43
CA ILE A 124 -7.52 -10.84 -19.96
C ILE A 124 -7.11 -10.36 -21.35
N PRO A 125 -7.49 -11.06 -22.41
CA PRO A 125 -7.06 -10.77 -23.78
C PRO A 125 -7.35 -9.32 -24.20
N GLY A 126 -6.34 -8.66 -24.79
CA GLY A 126 -6.47 -7.29 -25.29
C GLY A 126 -6.51 -6.21 -24.20
N ARG A 127 -6.08 -6.54 -22.96
CA ARG A 127 -5.97 -5.58 -21.86
C ARG A 127 -4.53 -5.46 -21.38
N GLU A 128 -4.15 -4.24 -21.05
CA GLU A 128 -2.90 -3.97 -20.36
C GLU A 128 -3.14 -3.90 -18.84
N ILE A 129 -2.21 -4.48 -18.08
CA ILE A 129 -2.19 -4.40 -16.61
C ILE A 129 -0.97 -3.56 -16.24
N HIS A 130 -1.19 -2.44 -15.57
CA HIS A 130 -0.16 -1.47 -15.25
C HIS A 130 0.22 -1.48 -13.78
N HIS A 131 1.48 -1.14 -13.51
CA HIS A 131 1.95 -0.77 -12.18
C HIS A 131 1.62 0.69 -11.88
N GLU A 132 1.40 0.98 -10.61
CA GLU A 132 1.26 2.32 -10.07
C GLU A 132 1.99 2.37 -8.72
N CYS A 133 3.00 3.27 -8.61
CA CYS A 133 3.83 3.49 -7.42
C CYS A 133 3.11 4.41 -6.45
N GLU A 134 2.87 3.97 -5.21
CA GLU A 134 2.14 4.73 -4.22
C GLU A 134 2.71 4.58 -2.81
N ILE A 135 2.29 5.45 -1.90
CA ILE A 135 2.53 5.33 -0.47
C ILE A 135 1.21 4.93 0.19
N ALA A 136 1.26 3.95 1.09
CA ALA A 136 0.15 3.66 1.98
C ALA A 136 0.30 4.45 3.27
N LEU A 137 -0.70 5.26 3.62
CA LEU A 137 -0.88 5.77 4.97
C LEU A 137 -1.60 4.68 5.76
N VAL A 138 -1.13 4.38 6.96
CA VAL A 138 -1.80 3.47 7.90
C VAL A 138 -2.46 4.31 8.98
N ILE A 139 -3.77 4.21 9.13
CA ILE A 139 -4.51 4.93 10.17
C ILE A 139 -4.27 4.28 11.53
N GLY A 140 -3.98 5.08 12.53
CA GLY A 140 -3.67 4.65 13.91
C GLY A 140 -4.75 4.93 14.92
N LYS A 141 -5.55 5.96 14.67
CA LYS A 141 -6.58 6.42 15.60
C LYS A 141 -7.92 6.57 14.90
N GLN A 142 -8.95 5.99 15.50
CA GLN A 142 -10.33 6.15 15.00
C GLN A 142 -10.71 7.64 14.93
N GLY A 143 -11.40 8.02 13.84
CA GLY A 143 -11.92 9.37 13.69
C GLY A 143 -12.93 9.50 12.56
N ARG A 144 -13.78 10.51 12.70
CA ARG A 144 -14.74 10.96 11.70
C ARG A 144 -14.75 12.49 11.69
N HIS A 145 -14.94 13.11 10.51
CA HIS A 145 -14.90 14.56 10.35
C HIS A 145 -13.59 15.15 10.89
N ILE A 146 -12.46 14.52 10.56
CA ILE A 146 -11.14 14.95 11.00
C ILE A 146 -10.76 16.18 10.18
N ALA A 147 -10.53 17.31 10.86
CA ALA A 147 -10.02 18.50 10.20
C ALA A 147 -8.58 18.28 9.71
N ALA A 148 -8.21 18.82 8.55
CA ALA A 148 -6.87 18.69 7.97
C ALA A 148 -5.75 19.05 8.98
N ALA A 149 -5.93 20.08 9.79
CA ALA A 149 -4.97 20.48 10.82
C ALA A 149 -4.71 19.42 11.91
N ARG A 150 -5.56 18.40 12.03
CA ARG A 150 -5.45 17.31 13.00
C ARG A 150 -5.19 15.95 12.33
N ALA A 151 -5.03 15.93 11.02
CA ALA A 151 -4.94 14.69 10.24
C ALA A 151 -3.78 13.79 10.67
N PHE A 152 -2.59 14.36 10.89
CA PHE A 152 -1.41 13.60 11.30
C PHE A 152 -1.53 12.96 12.68
N ASP A 153 -2.43 13.45 13.57
CA ASP A 153 -2.72 12.79 14.86
C ASP A 153 -3.36 11.41 14.67
N HIS A 154 -3.86 11.12 13.48
CA HIS A 154 -4.53 9.88 13.12
C HIS A 154 -3.65 8.93 12.29
N VAL A 155 -2.46 9.34 11.86
CA VAL A 155 -1.54 8.51 11.10
C VAL A 155 -0.67 7.67 12.04
N PHE A 156 -0.72 6.37 11.89
CA PHE A 156 0.15 5.43 12.59
C PHE A 156 1.54 5.35 11.94
N GLY A 157 1.57 5.32 10.61
CA GLY A 157 2.81 5.18 9.85
C GLY A 157 2.55 5.01 8.36
N TYR A 158 3.60 4.57 7.68
CA TYR A 158 3.66 4.53 6.22
C TYR A 158 4.21 3.19 5.74
N ALA A 159 3.76 2.75 4.56
CA ALA A 159 4.29 1.56 3.88
C ALA A 159 4.41 1.84 2.37
N CYS A 160 5.22 1.06 1.66
CA CYS A 160 5.16 1.03 0.20
C CYS A 160 3.85 0.38 -0.24
N LEU A 161 3.24 0.88 -1.31
CA LEU A 161 2.05 0.31 -1.92
C LEU A 161 2.18 0.33 -3.44
N LEU A 162 1.76 -0.77 -4.07
CA LEU A 162 1.52 -0.81 -5.50
C LEU A 162 0.01 -0.90 -5.76
N ASP A 163 -0.52 -0.01 -6.62
CA ASP A 163 -1.92 -0.08 -7.06
C ASP A 163 -1.99 -0.66 -8.48
N ILE A 164 -1.95 -2.00 -8.57
CA ILE A 164 -2.01 -2.69 -9.86
C ILE A 164 -3.39 -2.51 -10.47
N THR A 165 -3.44 -2.19 -11.77
CA THR A 165 -4.67 -1.84 -12.45
C THR A 165 -4.77 -2.42 -13.85
N ILE A 166 -5.92 -3.02 -14.19
CA ILE A 166 -6.29 -3.31 -15.56
C ILE A 166 -6.72 -2.00 -16.22
N ARG A 167 -6.13 -1.63 -17.36
CA ARG A 167 -6.58 -0.47 -18.13
C ARG A 167 -7.91 -0.76 -18.78
N GLY A 168 -8.87 0.15 -18.59
CA GLY A 168 -10.24 -0.05 -19.07
C GLY A 168 -11.19 1.04 -18.61
N LYS A 169 -12.46 0.89 -19.00
CA LYS A 169 -13.56 1.81 -18.68
C LYS A 169 -14.46 1.30 -17.56
N GLU A 170 -14.25 0.08 -17.12
CA GLU A 170 -14.98 -0.53 -16.01
C GLU A 170 -14.72 0.24 -14.71
N GLU A 171 -15.57 0.06 -13.72
CA GLU A 171 -15.41 0.72 -12.41
C GLU A 171 -14.03 0.47 -11.81
N ARG A 172 -13.43 1.49 -11.19
CA ARG A 172 -12.09 1.41 -10.60
C ARG A 172 -11.97 0.27 -9.61
N VAL A 173 -12.96 0.10 -8.74
CA VAL A 173 -12.96 -0.99 -7.76
C VAL A 173 -12.82 -2.35 -8.44
N MET A 174 -13.49 -2.58 -9.59
CA MET A 174 -13.39 -3.84 -10.32
C MET A 174 -12.00 -4.03 -10.96
N ARG A 175 -11.45 -2.99 -11.60
CA ARG A 175 -10.16 -3.05 -12.31
C ARG A 175 -8.94 -3.15 -11.39
N LYS A 176 -9.08 -2.80 -10.11
CA LYS A 176 -8.00 -2.61 -9.15
C LYS A 176 -8.08 -3.55 -7.93
N SER A 177 -9.04 -4.49 -7.92
CA SER A 177 -9.29 -5.35 -6.75
C SER A 177 -9.14 -6.86 -7.03
N PHE A 178 -8.44 -7.23 -8.10
CA PHE A 178 -8.03 -8.63 -8.26
C PHE A 178 -7.09 -9.03 -7.13
N ASP A 179 -7.04 -10.30 -6.81
CA ASP A 179 -6.06 -10.83 -5.87
C ASP A 179 -4.65 -10.40 -6.28
N THR A 180 -3.81 -10.07 -5.31
CA THR A 180 -2.45 -9.54 -5.47
C THR A 180 -2.31 -8.15 -6.11
N PHE A 181 -3.43 -7.44 -6.39
CA PHE A 181 -3.39 -6.10 -7.01
C PHE A 181 -3.11 -4.96 -6.02
N THR A 182 -2.89 -5.29 -4.74
CA THR A 182 -2.50 -4.31 -3.71
C THR A 182 -1.32 -4.84 -2.88
N PRO A 183 -0.12 -4.97 -3.48
CA PRO A 183 1.09 -5.25 -2.70
C PRO A 183 1.37 -4.14 -1.70
N VAL A 184 1.49 -4.49 -0.41
CA VAL A 184 1.82 -3.54 0.67
C VAL A 184 2.95 -4.11 1.54
N GLY A 185 3.97 -3.30 1.80
CA GLY A 185 5.10 -3.71 2.64
C GLY A 185 6.28 -2.72 2.56
N PRO A 186 7.50 -3.16 2.88
CA PRO A 186 7.83 -4.47 3.49
C PRO A 186 7.39 -4.56 4.95
N TRP A 187 7.14 -3.42 5.60
CA TRP A 187 6.66 -3.22 6.96
C TRP A 187 5.93 -1.88 7.06
N ILE A 188 5.44 -1.53 8.24
CA ILE A 188 5.00 -0.18 8.57
C ILE A 188 6.16 0.53 9.25
N ALA A 189 6.63 1.65 8.68
CA ALA A 189 7.44 2.63 9.38
C ALA A 189 6.50 3.55 10.17
N THR A 190 6.64 3.57 11.50
CA THR A 190 5.79 4.45 12.34
C THR A 190 6.03 5.92 12.01
N ALA A 191 5.03 6.77 12.25
CA ALA A 191 5.07 8.18 11.84
C ALA A 191 6.30 8.95 12.36
N ASP A 192 6.86 8.55 13.51
CA ASP A 192 8.07 9.12 14.09
C ASP A 192 9.36 8.79 13.31
N GLU A 193 9.33 7.82 12.37
CA GLU A 193 10.44 7.51 11.46
C GLU A 193 10.47 8.45 10.23
N ILE A 194 9.41 9.20 9.99
CA ILE A 194 9.27 10.06 8.82
C ILE A 194 9.47 11.52 9.22
N PRO A 195 10.61 12.13 8.87
CA PRO A 195 10.95 13.48 9.31
C PRO A 195 9.99 14.55 8.77
N ASP A 196 9.58 14.40 7.50
CA ASP A 196 8.64 15.31 6.85
C ASP A 196 7.65 14.54 5.96
N PRO A 197 6.42 14.34 6.41
CA PRO A 197 5.40 13.66 5.61
C PRO A 197 4.93 14.46 4.39
N ALA A 198 5.27 15.72 4.27
CA ALA A 198 4.99 16.53 3.09
C ALA A 198 6.04 16.37 1.98
N ASP A 199 7.17 15.69 2.25
CA ASP A 199 8.24 15.44 1.28
C ASP A 199 8.79 14.02 1.36
N ILE A 200 7.94 13.03 1.26
CA ILE A 200 8.36 11.62 1.17
C ILE A 200 8.58 11.28 -0.30
N LYS A 201 9.80 10.89 -0.66
CA LYS A 201 10.13 10.45 -2.03
C LYS A 201 9.81 8.98 -2.21
N MET A 202 9.32 8.66 -3.40
CA MET A 202 9.07 7.29 -3.82
C MET A 202 9.60 7.04 -5.24
N ARG A 203 10.02 5.81 -5.51
CA ARG A 203 10.56 5.39 -6.81
C ARG A 203 10.09 3.98 -7.13
N LEU A 204 9.90 3.71 -8.42
CA LEU A 204 9.56 2.39 -8.90
C LEU A 204 10.42 2.02 -10.11
N TRP A 205 10.84 0.76 -10.11
CA TRP A 205 11.54 0.13 -11.24
C TRP A 205 10.75 -1.09 -11.70
N VAL A 206 10.72 -1.29 -13.01
CA VAL A 206 10.37 -2.57 -13.62
C VAL A 206 11.65 -3.15 -14.20
N ASN A 207 12.06 -4.32 -13.70
CA ASN A 207 13.38 -4.89 -13.96
C ASN A 207 14.48 -3.90 -13.52
N ALA A 208 15.38 -3.51 -14.41
CA ALA A 208 16.44 -2.53 -14.14
C ALA A 208 16.04 -1.08 -14.50
N GLU A 209 14.88 -0.86 -15.12
CA GLU A 209 14.46 0.44 -15.61
C GLU A 209 13.62 1.19 -14.57
N LYS A 210 14.08 2.39 -14.18
CA LYS A 210 13.29 3.29 -13.35
C LYS A 210 12.14 3.88 -14.16
N ARG A 211 10.90 3.62 -13.71
CA ARG A 211 9.67 4.04 -14.39
C ARG A 211 9.00 5.24 -13.74
N GLN A 212 9.01 5.30 -12.42
CA GLN A 212 8.31 6.35 -11.68
C GLN A 212 9.22 6.92 -10.58
N GLU A 213 9.14 8.22 -10.37
CA GLU A 213 9.77 8.93 -9.25
C GLU A 213 8.97 10.20 -8.93
N ALA A 214 8.64 10.42 -7.65
CA ALA A 214 7.95 11.60 -7.18
C ALA A 214 8.13 11.81 -5.68
N SER A 215 7.58 12.91 -5.18
CA SER A 215 7.47 13.23 -3.76
C SER A 215 6.01 13.53 -3.40
N THR A 216 5.63 13.31 -2.15
CA THR A 216 4.31 13.72 -1.62
C THR A 216 4.06 15.23 -1.71
N ARG A 217 5.10 16.05 -1.94
CA ARG A 217 4.96 17.49 -2.22
C ARG A 217 4.21 17.80 -3.51
N ASP A 218 4.20 16.85 -4.46
CA ASP A 218 3.64 16.99 -5.80
C ASP A 218 2.17 16.56 -5.87
N LEU A 219 1.61 16.09 -4.73
CA LEU A 219 0.20 15.71 -4.59
C LEU A 219 -0.73 16.90 -4.86
N ILE A 220 -1.82 16.66 -5.57
CA ILE A 220 -2.90 17.63 -5.78
C ILE A 220 -3.70 17.77 -4.49
N VAL A 221 -4.10 16.65 -3.91
CA VAL A 221 -4.72 16.57 -2.57
C VAL A 221 -3.65 16.05 -1.61
N ASN A 222 -3.13 16.92 -0.76
CA ASN A 222 -2.09 16.52 0.19
C ASN A 222 -2.63 15.58 1.29
N ILE A 223 -1.73 14.90 1.98
CA ILE A 223 -2.08 13.89 3.00
C ILE A 223 -3.13 14.39 4.03
N PRO A 224 -3.00 15.60 4.63
CA PRO A 224 -4.02 16.12 5.54
C PRO A 224 -5.42 16.22 4.93
N HIS A 225 -5.53 16.70 3.71
CA HIS A 225 -6.81 16.82 3.01
C HIS A 225 -7.35 15.46 2.56
N MET A 226 -6.50 14.48 2.22
CA MET A 226 -6.96 13.10 1.99
C MET A 226 -7.70 12.55 3.20
N ILE A 227 -7.13 12.70 4.40
CA ILE A 227 -7.74 12.22 5.65
C ILE A 227 -9.03 12.99 5.95
N GLU A 228 -9.06 14.29 5.74
CA GLU A 228 -10.25 15.13 5.90
C GLU A 228 -11.39 14.66 4.98
N ILE A 229 -11.12 14.51 3.68
CA ILE A 229 -12.09 14.04 2.67
C ILE A 229 -12.56 12.62 3.02
N ALA A 230 -11.66 11.69 3.29
CA ALA A 230 -12.01 10.31 3.61
C ALA A 230 -12.88 10.22 4.87
N SER A 231 -12.51 10.96 5.92
CA SER A 231 -13.23 10.96 7.20
C SER A 231 -14.55 11.73 7.16
N SER A 232 -14.76 12.58 6.18
CA SER A 232 -16.06 13.28 6.00
C SER A 232 -17.17 12.31 5.60
N ALA A 233 -16.84 11.32 4.78
CA ALA A 233 -17.80 10.33 4.28
C ALA A 233 -17.90 9.10 5.19
N SER A 234 -16.79 8.62 5.75
CA SER A 234 -16.77 7.38 6.53
C SER A 234 -15.84 7.49 7.74
N THR A 235 -16.19 6.79 8.84
CA THR A 235 -15.28 6.68 9.99
C THR A 235 -14.02 5.92 9.59
N LEU A 236 -12.86 6.49 9.88
CA LEU A 236 -11.56 5.83 9.77
C LEU A 236 -11.28 5.03 11.03
N TYR A 237 -10.70 3.83 10.88
CA TYR A 237 -10.36 2.94 11.98
C TYR A 237 -8.87 2.60 11.98
N PRO A 238 -8.28 2.23 13.14
CA PRO A 238 -6.92 1.71 13.18
C PRO A 238 -6.72 0.58 12.19
N GLY A 239 -5.64 0.65 11.40
CA GLY A 239 -5.33 -0.32 10.36
C GLY A 239 -5.99 -0.05 9.00
N ASP A 240 -6.89 0.92 8.86
CA ASP A 240 -7.33 1.37 7.52
C ASP A 240 -6.13 1.86 6.72
N LEU A 241 -6.14 1.58 5.42
CA LEU A 241 -5.10 2.02 4.49
C LEU A 241 -5.63 3.12 3.57
N ILE A 242 -4.79 4.15 3.34
CA ILE A 242 -5.05 5.17 2.33
C ILE A 242 -3.89 5.17 1.34
N ALA A 243 -4.17 4.83 0.09
CA ALA A 243 -3.25 4.89 -1.04
C ALA A 243 -3.26 6.31 -1.63
N THR A 244 -2.08 6.90 -1.79
CA THR A 244 -1.92 8.34 -2.06
C THR A 244 -2.06 8.74 -3.52
N GLY A 245 -2.28 7.78 -4.41
CA GLY A 245 -2.20 8.02 -5.84
C GLY A 245 -0.77 7.88 -6.39
N THR A 246 -0.67 7.81 -7.70
CA THR A 246 0.57 7.51 -8.43
C THR A 246 1.01 8.68 -9.31
N PRO A 247 2.34 8.91 -9.48
CA PRO A 247 2.88 9.88 -10.44
C PRO A 247 2.88 9.33 -11.88
N ALA A 248 3.27 10.14 -12.85
CA ALA A 248 3.51 9.72 -14.23
C ALA A 248 4.55 8.60 -14.33
N GLY A 249 4.55 7.90 -15.46
CA GLY A 249 5.44 6.79 -15.76
C GLY A 249 4.79 5.41 -15.55
N VAL A 250 3.47 5.36 -15.40
CA VAL A 250 2.74 4.08 -15.35
C VAL A 250 2.93 3.28 -16.64
N GLY A 251 2.96 1.96 -16.55
CA GLY A 251 3.21 1.13 -17.71
C GLY A 251 2.83 -0.32 -17.52
N PRO A 252 2.75 -1.09 -18.63
CA PRO A 252 2.34 -2.47 -18.59
C PRO A 252 3.37 -3.36 -17.90
N LEU A 253 2.86 -4.35 -17.19
CA LEU A 253 3.58 -5.47 -16.61
C LEU A 253 3.40 -6.73 -17.46
N ARG A 254 4.41 -7.57 -17.46
CA ARG A 254 4.41 -8.87 -18.13
C ARG A 254 4.90 -9.95 -17.17
N ALA A 255 4.41 -11.16 -17.33
CA ALA A 255 4.95 -12.30 -16.59
C ALA A 255 6.47 -12.46 -16.87
N GLY A 256 7.22 -12.65 -15.81
CA GLY A 256 8.69 -12.64 -15.83
C GLY A 256 9.32 -11.31 -15.44
N ASP A 257 8.54 -10.22 -15.38
CA ASP A 257 9.04 -8.95 -14.85
C ASP A 257 9.26 -9.02 -13.33
N THR A 258 10.04 -8.07 -12.85
CA THR A 258 10.24 -7.80 -11.43
C THR A 258 9.91 -6.34 -11.16
N VAL A 259 9.03 -6.09 -10.21
CA VAL A 259 8.66 -4.73 -9.79
C VAL A 259 9.31 -4.42 -8.45
N THR A 260 10.07 -3.33 -8.41
CA THR A 260 10.68 -2.83 -7.17
C THR A 260 10.11 -1.45 -6.86
N ILE A 261 9.63 -1.29 -5.64
CA ILE A 261 9.23 0.01 -5.08
C ILE A 261 10.11 0.37 -3.89
N GLU A 262 10.49 1.64 -3.80
CA GLU A 262 11.25 2.21 -2.69
C GLU A 262 10.62 3.52 -2.25
N VAL A 263 10.44 3.67 -0.93
CA VAL A 263 9.92 4.88 -0.29
C VAL A 263 10.92 5.30 0.79
N ASP A 264 11.39 6.55 0.71
CA ASP A 264 12.41 7.08 1.63
C ASP A 264 11.93 6.98 3.08
N ASN A 265 12.84 6.54 3.97
CA ASN A 265 12.61 6.27 5.39
C ASN A 265 11.59 5.16 5.71
N VAL A 266 10.88 4.65 4.73
CA VAL A 266 9.95 3.52 4.89
C VAL A 266 10.65 2.20 4.60
N GLY A 267 11.04 1.98 3.34
CA GLY A 267 11.69 0.74 2.94
C GLY A 267 11.61 0.48 1.45
N ARG A 268 12.02 -0.74 1.07
CA ARG A 268 12.05 -1.21 -0.29
C ARG A 268 11.49 -2.62 -0.36
N MET A 269 10.68 -2.92 -1.36
CA MET A 269 10.22 -4.28 -1.63
C MET A 269 10.31 -4.59 -3.13
N THR A 270 10.49 -5.86 -3.44
CA THR A 270 10.64 -6.35 -4.82
C THR A 270 9.76 -7.57 -4.99
N LEU A 271 8.88 -7.56 -5.97
CA LEU A 271 7.94 -8.64 -6.24
C LEU A 271 8.13 -9.16 -7.67
N PRO A 272 8.12 -10.48 -7.87
CA PRO A 272 8.04 -11.06 -9.20
C PRO A 272 6.63 -10.92 -9.76
N VAL A 273 6.54 -10.85 -11.08
CA VAL A 273 5.28 -10.83 -11.82
C VAL A 273 5.09 -12.18 -12.50
N ILE A 274 3.96 -12.81 -12.26
CA ILE A 274 3.64 -14.13 -12.84
C ILE A 274 2.27 -14.10 -13.52
N THR A 275 1.99 -15.08 -14.35
CA THR A 275 0.64 -15.28 -14.90
C THR A 275 -0.23 -15.98 -13.85
N ALA A 276 -1.39 -15.43 -13.57
CA ALA A 276 -2.39 -16.11 -12.76
C ALA A 276 -2.97 -17.32 -13.49
N LYS A 277 -3.57 -18.23 -12.72
CA LYS A 277 -4.32 -19.33 -13.32
C LYS A 277 -5.43 -18.76 -14.21
N ALA A 278 -5.45 -19.17 -15.47
CA ALA A 278 -6.44 -18.69 -16.45
C ALA A 278 -7.86 -19.03 -16.00
N VAL A 279 -8.68 -17.98 -15.84
CA VAL A 279 -10.12 -18.07 -15.57
C VAL A 279 -10.80 -17.03 -16.43
N ALA A 280 -11.79 -17.42 -17.21
CA ALA A 280 -12.55 -16.46 -18.01
C ALA A 280 -13.24 -15.42 -17.13
N ASN A 281 -13.03 -14.15 -17.45
CA ASN A 281 -13.71 -13.06 -16.74
C ASN A 281 -14.80 -12.47 -17.63
N PRO A 282 -16.08 -12.55 -17.22
CA PRO A 282 -17.20 -12.13 -18.08
C PRO A 282 -17.26 -10.60 -18.29
N VAL A 283 -16.64 -9.81 -17.41
CA VAL A 283 -16.69 -8.34 -17.50
C VAL A 283 -15.68 -7.79 -18.50
N PHE A 284 -14.48 -8.40 -18.57
CA PHE A 284 -13.38 -7.92 -19.40
C PHE A 284 -13.30 -8.57 -20.78
N GLY A 285 -14.38 -9.13 -21.27
CA GLY A 285 -14.43 -9.85 -22.56
C GLY A 285 -14.31 -8.96 -23.81
N SER A 286 -14.40 -7.64 -23.69
CA SER A 286 -14.27 -6.71 -24.82
C SER A 286 -12.87 -6.10 -24.90
N PRO A 287 -12.26 -6.00 -26.10
CA PRO A 287 -10.99 -5.31 -26.28
C PRO A 287 -11.05 -3.85 -25.84
N TYR A 288 -9.96 -3.37 -25.28
CA TYR A 288 -9.79 -1.97 -24.90
C TYR A 288 -8.37 -1.49 -25.26
N GLU A 289 -8.28 -0.42 -26.04
CA GLU A 289 -7.00 0.24 -26.33
C GLU A 289 -6.75 1.35 -25.32
N PHE A 290 -5.67 1.24 -24.57
CA PHE A 290 -5.19 2.31 -23.72
C PHE A 290 -4.48 3.37 -24.58
N LYS A 291 -5.03 4.58 -24.61
CA LYS A 291 -4.42 5.71 -25.32
C LYS A 291 -3.70 6.60 -24.32
N ARG A 292 -2.38 6.75 -24.50
CA ARG A 292 -1.61 7.80 -23.83
C ARG A 292 -1.82 9.13 -24.54
N ALA A 293 -1.72 10.24 -23.80
CA ALA A 293 -1.59 11.55 -24.43
C ALA A 293 -0.34 11.53 -25.32
N THR A 294 -0.51 11.86 -26.58
CA THR A 294 0.64 12.17 -27.45
C THR A 294 1.17 13.54 -27.03
N THR A 295 2.39 13.57 -26.53
CA THR A 295 3.14 14.80 -26.21
C THR A 295 3.41 15.59 -27.47
#